data_8b7e2a5f4cddee733bb079a1091dc506
#
_entry.id   8b7e2a5f4cddee733bb079a1091dc506
#
_cell.length_a   1.000
_cell.length_b   1.000
_cell.length_c   1.000
_cell.angle_alpha   90.00
_cell.angle_beta   90.00
_cell.angle_gamma   90.00
#
_symmetry.space_group_name_H-M   'P 1'
#
loop_
_entity.id
_entity.type
_entity.pdbx_description
1 polymer ?
#
loop_
_entity_poly.entity_id
_entity_poly.type
_entity_poly.pdbx_seq_one_letter_code
_entity_poly.pdbx_strand_id
1 'polypeptide(L)'
;MCIRYLASGGVETHIQKISERLVKRGHDVTVYTTNLKTQVPWQCFQNYAPDSYVNGVRVLRLPVKKIPAPYAPYPTIPGLIKKIFETDADVLHAHSHRYYQIFACAAAKLKRGRRSGRYQMPLVVTPHFHPPSNRESPASRFLMGVDDRFISRRVYKMVDAILAVTDSERQFIERFAPLAKCLTVPNGIDIEDWTPIPDGRPFRRRYRIDEDDKIVLYTGRLADNKGLEHLIDASYKVVEKHPNTKFVIVGEDWGVLKRLKKKIWANNLDDHFVFTGHIESFDLFKSAYAAANVFVLPSEWEAFGIVLLEAMACGTPIVASDVGGIPNVVGDIGRIFKYGDIPALAGNIVDVLDNEELERERSVRGRAKVINEFTWSAVVDRLEEIYGSIADVS
;
A
#
# COMPACT_ATOMS: atom_id res chain seq x y z
N MET A 1 1.30 10.63 -11.26
CA MET A 1 1.00 9.72 -12.38
C MET A 1 0.99 8.28 -11.93
N CYS A 2 0.01 7.48 -12.32
CA CYS A 2 -0.15 6.08 -11.89
C CYS A 2 -0.56 5.16 -13.04
N ILE A 3 -0.49 3.83 -12.82
CA ILE A 3 -0.92 2.85 -13.83
C ILE A 3 -2.44 2.69 -13.85
N ARG A 4 -3.08 2.63 -12.67
CA ARG A 4 -4.52 2.41 -12.53
C ARG A 4 -5.09 3.40 -11.50
N TYR A 5 -5.73 4.44 -11.96
CA TYR A 5 -6.44 5.36 -11.07
C TYR A 5 -7.83 4.80 -10.74
N LEU A 6 -8.24 4.86 -9.48
CA LEU A 6 -9.46 4.27 -8.92
C LEU A 6 -9.49 2.73 -8.85
N ALA A 7 -8.34 2.06 -8.89
CA ALA A 7 -8.26 0.64 -8.59
C ALA A 7 -7.97 0.40 -7.10
N SER A 8 -8.29 -0.79 -6.62
CA SER A 8 -7.95 -1.20 -5.25
C SER A 8 -6.45 -1.50 -5.13
N GLY A 9 -5.75 -0.77 -4.26
CA GLY A 9 -4.32 -0.97 -3.98
C GLY A 9 -3.74 0.22 -3.23
N GLY A 10 -2.70 -0.01 -2.43
CA GLY A 10 -2.11 1.05 -1.59
C GLY A 10 -1.59 2.24 -2.39
N VAL A 11 -0.96 2.00 -3.54
CA VAL A 11 -0.43 3.05 -4.44
C VAL A 11 -1.56 3.85 -5.05
N GLU A 12 -2.59 3.16 -5.56
CA GLU A 12 -3.75 3.78 -6.18
C GLU A 12 -4.53 4.63 -5.18
N THR A 13 -4.73 4.11 -3.97
CA THR A 13 -5.36 4.86 -2.85
C THR A 13 -4.55 6.09 -2.49
N HIS A 14 -3.22 5.96 -2.36
CA HIS A 14 -2.34 7.10 -2.08
C HIS A 14 -2.52 8.22 -3.11
N ILE A 15 -2.42 7.89 -4.40
CA ILE A 15 -2.53 8.87 -5.48
C ILE A 15 -3.92 9.52 -5.51
N GLN A 16 -4.98 8.73 -5.34
CA GLN A 16 -6.34 9.25 -5.28
C GLN A 16 -6.50 10.25 -4.13
N LYS A 17 -6.11 9.84 -2.92
CA LYS A 17 -6.31 10.65 -1.72
C LYS A 17 -5.52 11.96 -1.72
N ILE A 18 -4.28 11.97 -2.20
CA ILE A 18 -3.51 13.21 -2.34
C ILE A 18 -4.07 14.10 -3.45
N SER A 19 -4.43 13.53 -4.63
CA SER A 19 -4.94 14.30 -5.76
C SER A 19 -6.26 15.00 -5.44
N GLU A 20 -7.21 14.29 -4.83
CA GLU A 20 -8.51 14.85 -4.45
C GLU A 20 -8.38 15.96 -3.40
N ARG A 21 -7.41 15.85 -2.48
CA ARG A 21 -7.17 16.88 -1.47
C ARG A 21 -6.47 18.11 -2.01
N LEU A 22 -5.50 17.93 -2.89
CA LEU A 22 -4.87 19.05 -3.57
C LEU A 22 -5.90 19.87 -4.37
N VAL A 23 -6.84 19.19 -5.08
CA VAL A 23 -7.96 19.88 -5.75
C VAL A 23 -8.84 20.63 -4.75
N LYS A 24 -9.19 20.05 -3.60
CA LYS A 24 -9.96 20.74 -2.56
C LYS A 24 -9.26 21.97 -1.98
N ARG A 25 -7.93 22.05 -2.11
CA ARG A 25 -7.09 23.20 -1.68
C ARG A 25 -6.87 24.23 -2.80
N GLY A 26 -7.47 24.03 -3.96
CA GLY A 26 -7.44 24.95 -5.08
C GLY A 26 -6.36 24.69 -6.12
N HIS A 27 -5.66 23.54 -6.07
CA HIS A 27 -4.69 23.17 -7.08
C HIS A 27 -5.35 22.53 -8.30
N ASP A 28 -4.83 22.81 -9.50
CA ASP A 28 -5.16 22.08 -10.72
C ASP A 28 -4.39 20.75 -10.76
N VAL A 29 -5.09 19.63 -10.63
CA VAL A 29 -4.46 18.32 -10.64
C VAL A 29 -4.88 17.49 -11.85
N THR A 30 -3.89 17.08 -12.65
CA THR A 30 -4.08 16.14 -13.75
C THR A 30 -3.38 14.83 -13.47
N VAL A 31 -4.13 13.74 -13.39
CA VAL A 31 -3.60 12.37 -13.23
C VAL A 31 -3.50 11.69 -14.60
N TYR A 32 -2.26 11.43 -15.04
CA TYR A 32 -2.01 10.55 -16.18
C TYR A 32 -2.06 9.11 -15.72
N THR A 33 -2.96 8.33 -16.28
CA THR A 33 -3.16 6.91 -15.98
C THR A 33 -3.34 6.09 -17.24
N THR A 34 -3.70 4.84 -17.12
CA THR A 34 -3.86 3.94 -18.26
C THR A 34 -5.26 3.34 -18.32
N ASN A 35 -5.58 2.69 -19.44
CA ASN A 35 -6.78 1.88 -19.59
C ASN A 35 -6.62 0.46 -19.04
N LEU A 36 -5.58 0.16 -18.27
CA LEU A 36 -5.37 -1.16 -17.66
C LEU A 36 -6.39 -1.40 -16.54
N LYS A 37 -7.14 -2.50 -16.64
CA LYS A 37 -8.09 -2.94 -15.59
C LYS A 37 -7.40 -3.83 -14.56
N THR A 38 -6.74 -4.89 -15.03
CA THR A 38 -5.96 -5.81 -14.20
C THR A 38 -4.63 -6.12 -14.87
N GLN A 39 -3.60 -6.32 -14.06
CA GLN A 39 -2.26 -6.65 -14.55
C GLN A 39 -2.06 -8.17 -14.66
N VAL A 40 -2.67 -8.92 -13.76
CA VAL A 40 -2.66 -10.38 -13.77
C VAL A 40 -4.07 -10.87 -13.40
N PRO A 41 -4.81 -11.52 -14.32
CA PRO A 41 -4.52 -11.60 -15.76
C PRO A 41 -4.52 -10.21 -16.43
N TRP A 42 -3.80 -10.07 -17.55
CA TRP A 42 -3.73 -8.80 -18.26
C TRP A 42 -5.06 -8.48 -18.94
N GLN A 43 -5.74 -7.44 -18.47
CA GLN A 43 -7.01 -6.97 -19.01
C GLN A 43 -7.03 -5.45 -19.09
N CYS A 44 -7.57 -4.92 -20.18
CA CYS A 44 -7.79 -3.49 -20.36
C CYS A 44 -9.29 -3.19 -20.49
N PHE A 45 -9.69 -2.00 -20.04
CA PHE A 45 -11.02 -1.49 -20.34
C PHE A 45 -11.14 -1.25 -21.85
N GLN A 46 -12.21 -1.78 -22.45
CA GLN A 46 -12.52 -1.60 -23.88
C GLN A 46 -13.17 -0.22 -24.11
N ASN A 47 -14.12 0.12 -23.23
CA ASN A 47 -14.81 1.39 -23.25
C ASN A 47 -14.37 2.20 -22.02
N TYR A 48 -13.62 3.27 -22.24
CA TYR A 48 -13.19 4.20 -21.19
C TYR A 48 -13.17 5.63 -21.74
N ALA A 49 -13.43 6.62 -20.88
CA ALA A 49 -13.26 8.01 -21.21
C ALA A 49 -11.75 8.36 -21.19
N PRO A 50 -11.14 8.75 -22.33
CA PRO A 50 -9.72 9.12 -22.38
C PRO A 50 -9.39 10.34 -21.52
N ASP A 51 -10.36 11.25 -21.38
CA ASP A 51 -10.28 12.47 -20.57
C ASP A 51 -11.57 12.59 -19.77
N SER A 52 -11.48 12.68 -18.47
CA SER A 52 -12.62 12.73 -17.56
C SER A 52 -12.25 13.43 -16.25
N TYR A 53 -13.26 13.87 -15.51
CA TYR A 53 -13.08 14.41 -14.17
C TYR A 53 -13.65 13.44 -13.13
N VAL A 54 -12.91 13.23 -12.04
CA VAL A 54 -13.33 12.42 -10.91
C VAL A 54 -13.01 13.19 -9.64
N ASN A 55 -14.02 13.55 -8.87
CA ASN A 55 -13.91 14.37 -7.65
C ASN A 55 -13.04 15.64 -7.85
N GLY A 56 -13.20 16.30 -9.00
CA GLY A 56 -12.44 17.49 -9.38
C GLY A 56 -11.07 17.23 -10.00
N VAL A 57 -10.54 16.03 -9.90
CA VAL A 57 -9.27 15.63 -10.51
C VAL A 57 -9.47 15.32 -11.99
N ARG A 58 -8.70 15.96 -12.88
CA ARG A 58 -8.68 15.59 -14.29
C ARG A 58 -7.91 14.29 -14.50
N VAL A 59 -8.53 13.31 -15.12
CA VAL A 59 -7.96 11.97 -15.33
C VAL A 59 -7.79 11.69 -16.82
N LEU A 60 -6.53 11.65 -17.26
CA LEU A 60 -6.15 11.34 -18.63
C LEU A 60 -5.71 9.88 -18.74
N ARG A 61 -6.50 9.05 -19.44
CA ARG A 61 -6.24 7.63 -19.62
C ARG A 61 -5.60 7.37 -20.98
N LEU A 62 -4.41 6.77 -20.94
CA LEU A 62 -3.64 6.42 -22.14
C LEU A 62 -3.68 4.91 -22.37
N PRO A 63 -3.66 4.47 -23.65
CA PRO A 63 -3.58 3.05 -23.96
C PRO A 63 -2.23 2.48 -23.53
N VAL A 64 -2.24 1.23 -23.03
CA VAL A 64 -1.03 0.51 -22.66
C VAL A 64 -0.65 -0.53 -23.71
N LYS A 65 0.65 -0.80 -23.77
CA LYS A 65 1.19 -1.98 -24.48
C LYS A 65 1.96 -2.84 -23.49
N LYS A 66 1.68 -4.15 -23.53
CA LYS A 66 2.45 -5.14 -22.80
C LYS A 66 3.77 -5.35 -23.51
N ILE A 67 4.89 -5.18 -22.81
CA ILE A 67 6.19 -5.63 -23.30
C ILE A 67 6.49 -6.97 -22.65
N PRO A 68 6.91 -7.98 -23.40
CA PRO A 68 7.49 -9.19 -22.85
C PRO A 68 8.81 -8.81 -22.15
N ALA A 69 8.74 -8.57 -20.87
CA ALA A 69 9.94 -8.33 -20.06
C ALA A 69 10.23 -9.58 -19.24
N PRO A 70 11.48 -9.96 -19.02
CA PRO A 70 11.84 -11.15 -18.25
C PRO A 70 11.48 -11.02 -16.76
N TYR A 71 11.11 -9.82 -16.31
CA TYR A 71 10.76 -9.51 -14.92
C TYR A 71 9.48 -8.67 -14.89
N ALA A 72 8.35 -9.29 -14.82
CA ALA A 72 7.00 -8.74 -14.77
C ALA A 72 6.49 -8.05 -16.06
N PRO A 73 5.18 -8.11 -16.30
CA PRO A 73 4.53 -7.44 -17.42
C PRO A 73 4.39 -5.93 -17.10
N TYR A 74 5.49 -5.17 -17.17
CA TYR A 74 5.40 -3.72 -17.02
C TYR A 74 4.74 -3.11 -18.25
N PRO A 75 3.68 -2.32 -18.06
CA PRO A 75 3.05 -1.62 -19.18
C PRO A 75 3.96 -0.50 -19.69
N THR A 76 4.12 -0.42 -21.00
CA THR A 76 4.55 0.82 -21.63
C THR A 76 3.36 1.67 -22.05
N ILE A 77 3.54 2.97 -22.04
CA ILE A 77 2.47 3.93 -22.27
C ILE A 77 2.87 4.80 -23.47
N PRO A 78 2.57 4.35 -24.70
CA PRO A 78 2.89 5.12 -25.90
C PRO A 78 2.30 6.53 -25.85
N GLY A 79 3.08 7.52 -26.26
CA GLY A 79 2.65 8.92 -26.27
C GLY A 79 2.76 9.65 -24.93
N LEU A 80 3.05 8.97 -23.82
CA LEU A 80 3.14 9.61 -22.52
C LEU A 80 4.22 10.68 -22.46
N ILE A 81 5.43 10.41 -22.97
CA ILE A 81 6.54 11.38 -23.00
C ILE A 81 6.11 12.65 -23.74
N LYS A 82 5.38 12.52 -24.85
CA LYS A 82 4.85 13.65 -25.61
C LYS A 82 3.83 14.44 -24.79
N LYS A 83 2.89 13.74 -24.14
CA LYS A 83 1.86 14.38 -23.29
C LYS A 83 2.47 15.14 -22.12
N ILE A 84 3.45 14.55 -21.41
CA ILE A 84 4.15 15.23 -20.32
C ILE A 84 4.96 16.43 -20.86
N PHE A 85 5.58 16.30 -22.02
CA PHE A 85 6.33 17.40 -22.65
C PHE A 85 5.43 18.59 -23.02
N GLU A 86 4.20 18.34 -23.41
CA GLU A 86 3.19 19.34 -23.79
C GLU A 86 2.43 19.93 -22.59
N THR A 87 2.57 19.36 -21.40
CA THR A 87 1.86 19.87 -20.20
C THR A 87 2.53 21.13 -19.67
N ASP A 88 1.72 22.04 -19.19
CA ASP A 88 2.17 23.24 -18.49
C ASP A 88 1.84 23.05 -17.00
N ALA A 89 2.71 22.35 -16.30
CA ALA A 89 2.55 22.05 -14.88
C ALA A 89 3.76 22.54 -14.10
N ASP A 90 3.52 23.06 -12.89
CA ASP A 90 4.56 23.54 -11.99
C ASP A 90 5.39 22.38 -11.43
N VAL A 91 4.78 21.21 -11.20
CA VAL A 91 5.42 20.01 -10.65
C VAL A 91 4.94 18.75 -11.33
N LEU A 92 5.87 17.84 -11.65
CA LEU A 92 5.57 16.46 -12.02
C LEU A 92 5.76 15.55 -10.82
N HIS A 93 4.76 14.73 -10.48
CA HIS A 93 4.89 13.69 -9.48
C HIS A 93 4.66 12.31 -10.07
N ALA A 94 5.68 11.46 -10.10
CA ALA A 94 5.64 10.09 -10.58
C ALA A 94 5.65 9.09 -9.43
N HIS A 95 4.95 7.97 -9.60
CA HIS A 95 4.84 6.92 -8.58
C HIS A 95 5.32 5.58 -9.13
N SER A 96 5.78 4.70 -8.24
CA SER A 96 6.21 3.32 -8.48
C SER A 96 7.57 3.17 -9.16
N HIS A 97 8.52 2.69 -8.38
CA HIS A 97 9.89 2.38 -8.82
C HIS A 97 9.91 1.35 -9.96
N ARG A 98 10.86 1.51 -10.92
CA ARG A 98 11.05 0.69 -12.13
C ARG A 98 9.89 0.73 -13.13
N TYR A 99 8.83 1.51 -12.91
CA TYR A 99 7.73 1.61 -13.87
C TYR A 99 8.00 2.67 -14.95
N TYR A 100 7.42 2.45 -16.13
CA TYR A 100 7.62 3.29 -17.33
C TYR A 100 7.41 4.79 -17.09
N GLN A 101 6.47 5.17 -16.24
CA GLN A 101 6.14 6.58 -15.98
C GLN A 101 7.30 7.38 -15.40
N ILE A 102 8.13 6.79 -14.54
CA ILE A 102 9.30 7.50 -13.99
C ILE A 102 10.30 7.82 -15.10
N PHE A 103 10.56 6.85 -15.97
CA PHE A 103 11.44 7.04 -17.13
C PHE A 103 10.87 8.08 -18.09
N ALA A 104 9.54 8.05 -18.33
CA ALA A 104 8.87 9.01 -19.20
C ALA A 104 8.96 10.45 -18.67
N CYS A 105 8.78 10.64 -17.35
CA CYS A 105 8.93 11.94 -16.69
C CYS A 105 10.36 12.46 -16.79
N ALA A 106 11.35 11.61 -16.49
CA ALA A 106 12.77 11.98 -16.61
C ALA A 106 13.17 12.33 -18.04
N ALA A 107 12.70 11.56 -19.04
CA ALA A 107 12.95 11.84 -20.46
C ALA A 107 12.28 13.14 -20.91
N ALA A 108 11.08 13.44 -20.44
CA ALA A 108 10.40 14.70 -20.74
C ALA A 108 11.13 15.91 -20.14
N LYS A 109 11.60 15.79 -18.88
CA LYS A 109 12.41 16.81 -18.20
C LYS A 109 13.69 17.11 -18.98
N LEU A 110 14.44 16.09 -19.40
CA LEU A 110 15.66 16.26 -20.22
C LEU A 110 15.39 16.96 -21.55
N LYS A 111 14.27 16.65 -22.19
CA LYS A 111 13.89 17.23 -23.49
C LYS A 111 13.53 18.71 -23.37
N ARG A 112 12.88 19.12 -22.28
CA ARG A 112 12.55 20.53 -21.99
C ARG A 112 13.80 21.35 -21.67
N GLY A 113 14.68 20.86 -20.80
CA GLY A 113 15.91 21.56 -20.45
C GLY A 113 16.81 21.88 -21.66
N ARG A 114 16.77 21.04 -22.71
CA ARG A 114 17.50 21.27 -23.98
C ARG A 114 16.87 22.33 -24.88
N ARG A 115 15.56 22.59 -24.75
CA ARG A 115 14.83 23.51 -25.66
C ARG A 115 14.65 24.92 -25.12
N SER A 116 14.40 25.07 -23.82
CA SER A 116 13.95 26.34 -23.24
C SER A 116 14.99 27.10 -22.42
N GLY A 117 16.09 26.46 -22.05
CA GLY A 117 17.17 27.10 -21.28
C GLY A 117 16.79 27.64 -19.88
N ARG A 118 15.52 27.68 -19.50
CA ARG A 118 15.04 28.39 -18.32
C ARG A 118 13.99 27.72 -17.46
N TYR A 119 13.32 26.65 -17.87
CA TYR A 119 12.27 26.03 -17.05
C TYR A 119 12.47 24.51 -16.98
N GLN A 120 13.12 24.08 -15.91
CA GLN A 120 13.17 22.67 -15.58
C GLN A 120 11.98 22.38 -14.67
N MET A 121 10.90 21.84 -15.25
CA MET A 121 9.76 21.37 -14.47
C MET A 121 10.24 20.40 -13.39
N PRO A 122 10.06 20.70 -12.08
CA PRO A 122 10.48 19.84 -10.98
C PRO A 122 9.85 18.46 -11.09
N LEU A 123 10.65 17.43 -10.84
CA LEU A 123 10.22 16.03 -10.84
C LEU A 123 10.31 15.45 -9.43
N VAL A 124 9.17 15.09 -8.89
CA VAL A 124 9.03 14.36 -7.63
C VAL A 124 8.74 12.90 -7.92
N VAL A 125 9.28 11.99 -7.11
CA VAL A 125 9.02 10.55 -7.23
C VAL A 125 8.68 9.97 -5.86
N THR A 126 7.52 9.28 -5.77
CA THR A 126 7.22 8.36 -4.66
C THR A 126 7.46 6.93 -5.14
N PRO A 127 8.50 6.24 -4.67
CA PRO A 127 8.93 4.97 -5.22
C PRO A 127 7.96 3.82 -4.98
N HIS A 128 7.29 3.77 -3.83
CA HIS A 128 6.55 2.59 -3.39
C HIS A 128 7.35 1.30 -3.61
N PHE A 129 8.57 1.30 -3.10
CA PHE A 129 9.58 0.32 -3.45
C PHE A 129 9.24 -1.08 -2.95
N HIS A 130 9.41 -2.05 -3.84
CA HIS A 130 9.39 -3.47 -3.50
C HIS A 130 10.75 -4.09 -3.87
N PRO A 131 11.49 -4.65 -2.91
CA PRO A 131 12.71 -5.38 -3.23
C PRO A 131 12.39 -6.61 -4.08
N PRO A 132 13.37 -7.13 -4.84
CA PRO A 132 13.22 -8.43 -5.49
C PRO A 132 12.92 -9.52 -4.47
N SER A 133 11.85 -10.29 -4.70
CA SER A 133 11.48 -11.39 -3.82
C SER A 133 12.22 -12.69 -4.18
N ASN A 134 12.28 -13.64 -3.25
CA ASN A 134 12.83 -14.98 -3.52
C ASN A 134 11.97 -15.80 -4.50
N ARG A 135 10.77 -15.33 -4.82
CA ARG A 135 9.83 -15.97 -5.77
C ARG A 135 10.15 -15.62 -7.23
N GLU A 136 10.94 -14.58 -7.45
CA GLU A 136 11.39 -14.20 -8.77
C GLU A 136 12.57 -15.07 -9.20
N SER A 137 12.64 -15.35 -10.52
CA SER A 137 13.75 -16.13 -11.05
C SER A 137 15.09 -15.46 -10.77
N PRO A 138 16.20 -16.21 -10.63
CA PRO A 138 17.54 -15.63 -10.49
C PRO A 138 17.89 -14.64 -11.61
N ALA A 139 17.48 -14.92 -12.84
CA ALA A 139 17.66 -14.03 -13.98
C ALA A 139 16.88 -12.73 -13.82
N SER A 140 15.63 -12.78 -13.34
CA SER A 140 14.80 -11.61 -13.05
C SER A 140 15.44 -10.74 -11.98
N ARG A 141 15.89 -11.33 -10.86
CA ARG A 141 16.57 -10.61 -9.78
C ARG A 141 17.88 -9.96 -10.25
N PHE A 142 18.64 -10.64 -11.07
CA PHE A 142 19.86 -10.08 -11.68
C PHE A 142 19.56 -8.86 -12.55
N LEU A 143 18.54 -8.96 -13.43
CA LEU A 143 18.14 -7.85 -14.29
C LEU A 143 17.61 -6.66 -13.50
N MET A 144 16.83 -6.89 -12.42
CA MET A 144 16.42 -5.83 -11.51
C MET A 144 17.60 -5.14 -10.85
N GLY A 145 18.62 -5.90 -10.44
CA GLY A 145 19.86 -5.34 -9.89
C GLY A 145 20.65 -4.51 -10.89
N VAL A 146 20.68 -4.92 -12.16
CA VAL A 146 21.27 -4.14 -13.27
C VAL A 146 20.47 -2.85 -13.49
N ASP A 147 19.13 -2.93 -13.52
CA ASP A 147 18.28 -1.75 -13.63
C ASP A 147 18.56 -0.75 -12.50
N ASP A 148 18.54 -1.18 -11.26
CA ASP A 148 18.79 -0.34 -10.08
C ASP A 148 20.16 0.35 -10.16
N ARG A 149 21.20 -0.41 -10.53
CA ARG A 149 22.56 0.09 -10.55
C ARG A 149 22.85 1.09 -11.67
N PHE A 150 22.26 0.90 -12.85
CA PHE A 150 22.61 1.66 -14.05
C PHE A 150 21.48 2.58 -14.55
N ILE A 151 20.26 2.11 -14.58
CA ILE A 151 19.14 2.86 -15.17
C ILE A 151 18.46 3.70 -14.10
N SER A 152 17.96 3.09 -13.05
CA SER A 152 17.30 3.78 -11.95
C SER A 152 18.21 4.84 -11.33
N ARG A 153 19.47 4.54 -11.10
CA ARG A 153 20.45 5.52 -10.60
C ARG A 153 20.58 6.76 -11.48
N ARG A 154 20.55 6.60 -12.81
CA ARG A 154 20.59 7.76 -13.74
C ARG A 154 19.28 8.56 -13.67
N VAL A 155 18.16 7.88 -13.60
CA VAL A 155 16.84 8.52 -13.50
C VAL A 155 16.73 9.30 -12.20
N TYR A 156 17.09 8.69 -11.06
CA TYR A 156 17.02 9.37 -9.76
C TYR A 156 17.94 10.59 -9.63
N LYS A 157 19.03 10.67 -10.41
CA LYS A 157 19.85 11.89 -10.50
C LYS A 157 19.10 13.08 -11.12
N MET A 158 18.03 12.85 -11.87
CA MET A 158 17.21 13.88 -12.50
C MET A 158 16.00 14.27 -11.66
N VAL A 159 15.78 13.58 -10.56
CA VAL A 159 14.67 13.80 -9.62
C VAL A 159 15.07 14.91 -8.63
N ASP A 160 14.15 15.84 -8.40
CA ASP A 160 14.39 16.97 -7.48
C ASP A 160 14.05 16.61 -6.03
N ALA A 161 13.03 15.74 -5.84
CA ALA A 161 12.72 15.16 -4.54
C ALA A 161 12.23 13.72 -4.67
N ILE A 162 12.66 12.85 -3.74
CA ILE A 162 12.18 11.48 -3.60
C ILE A 162 11.42 11.39 -2.29
N LEU A 163 10.17 10.92 -2.34
CA LEU A 163 9.28 10.82 -1.19
C LEU A 163 9.08 9.34 -0.83
N ALA A 164 9.90 8.84 0.07
CA ALA A 164 9.74 7.50 0.62
C ALA A 164 8.56 7.46 1.60
N VAL A 165 7.76 6.39 1.58
CA VAL A 165 6.61 6.27 2.48
C VAL A 165 6.99 5.83 3.89
N THR A 166 8.23 5.34 4.09
CA THR A 166 8.80 4.98 5.39
C THR A 166 10.31 5.24 5.42
N ASP A 167 10.89 5.33 6.62
CA ASP A 167 12.34 5.48 6.77
C ASP A 167 13.10 4.23 6.30
N SER A 168 12.52 3.04 6.42
CA SER A 168 13.08 1.81 5.84
C SER A 168 13.17 1.89 4.33
N GLU A 169 12.13 2.40 3.66
CA GLU A 169 12.15 2.62 2.22
C GLU A 169 13.17 3.70 1.85
N ARG A 170 13.24 4.79 2.59
CA ARG A 170 14.22 5.87 2.41
C ARG A 170 15.65 5.33 2.45
N GLN A 171 16.03 4.61 3.51
CA GLN A 171 17.36 4.00 3.65
C GLN A 171 17.69 3.05 2.50
N PHE A 172 16.69 2.36 1.97
CA PHE A 172 16.88 1.49 0.82
C PHE A 172 17.18 2.27 -0.45
N ILE A 173 16.41 3.32 -0.73
CA ILE A 173 16.55 4.17 -1.92
C ILE A 173 17.89 4.94 -1.92
N GLU A 174 18.33 5.43 -0.77
CA GLU A 174 19.59 6.15 -0.62
C GLU A 174 20.82 5.32 -1.07
N ARG A 175 20.74 3.99 -1.06
CA ARG A 175 21.83 3.11 -1.52
C ARG A 175 22.14 3.25 -3.01
N PHE A 176 21.16 3.60 -3.83
CA PHE A 176 21.34 3.77 -5.27
C PHE A 176 20.99 5.16 -5.79
N ALA A 177 20.46 6.04 -4.95
CA ALA A 177 20.18 7.43 -5.27
C ALA A 177 20.72 8.42 -4.23
N PRO A 178 22.00 8.34 -3.80
CA PRO A 178 22.52 9.11 -2.68
C PRO A 178 22.59 10.63 -2.92
N LEU A 179 22.55 11.06 -4.19
CA LEU A 179 22.61 12.48 -4.56
C LEU A 179 21.23 13.12 -4.69
N ALA A 180 20.16 12.34 -4.60
CA ALA A 180 18.81 12.86 -4.66
C ALA A 180 18.31 13.22 -3.26
N LYS A 181 17.50 14.29 -3.14
CA LYS A 181 16.83 14.65 -1.90
C LYS A 181 15.77 13.60 -1.58
N CYS A 182 16.03 12.77 -0.58
CA CYS A 182 15.10 11.75 -0.12
C CYS A 182 14.46 12.15 1.21
N LEU A 183 13.15 12.28 1.22
CA LEU A 183 12.35 12.67 2.38
C LEU A 183 11.36 11.54 2.70
N THR A 184 11.01 11.39 3.98
CA THR A 184 9.94 10.50 4.39
C THR A 184 8.61 11.27 4.40
N VAL A 185 7.65 10.79 3.60
CA VAL A 185 6.27 11.29 3.54
C VAL A 185 5.35 10.07 3.59
N PRO A 186 4.73 9.78 4.75
CA PRO A 186 3.97 8.55 4.95
C PRO A 186 2.67 8.52 4.15
N ASN A 187 2.02 7.36 4.12
CA ASN A 187 0.61 7.29 3.75
C ASN A 187 -0.26 7.80 4.89
N GLY A 188 -1.48 8.19 4.57
CA GLY A 188 -2.45 8.65 5.55
C GLY A 188 -3.73 7.82 5.58
N ILE A 189 -4.61 8.22 6.48
CA ILE A 189 -5.98 7.73 6.59
C ILE A 189 -6.94 8.91 6.80
N ASP A 190 -8.20 8.75 6.40
CA ASP A 190 -9.28 9.68 6.74
C ASP A 190 -9.81 9.33 8.13
N ILE A 191 -9.26 9.93 9.17
CA ILE A 191 -9.64 9.57 10.55
C ILE A 191 -11.11 9.87 10.85
N GLU A 192 -11.70 10.81 10.12
CA GLU A 192 -13.13 11.15 10.19
C GLU A 192 -14.00 9.94 9.84
N ASP A 193 -13.57 9.11 8.89
CA ASP A 193 -14.27 7.89 8.50
C ASP A 193 -14.30 6.82 9.62
N TRP A 194 -13.39 6.95 10.60
CA TRP A 194 -13.20 6.05 11.73
C TRP A 194 -13.60 6.70 13.06
N THR A 195 -14.33 7.82 13.00
CA THR A 195 -14.79 8.57 14.18
C THR A 195 -16.29 8.85 14.07
N PRO A 196 -17.12 8.40 15.02
CA PRO A 196 -16.75 7.56 16.18
C PRO A 196 -16.23 6.18 15.78
N ILE A 197 -15.58 5.47 16.72
CA ILE A 197 -15.14 4.09 16.49
C ILE A 197 -16.37 3.26 16.03
N PRO A 198 -16.27 2.50 14.94
CA PRO A 198 -17.38 1.71 14.43
C PRO A 198 -17.91 0.65 15.41
N ASP A 199 -19.15 0.26 15.23
CA ASP A 199 -19.74 -0.88 15.98
C ASP A 199 -19.36 -2.21 15.30
N GLY A 200 -18.81 -3.15 16.04
CA GLY A 200 -18.42 -4.49 15.55
C GLY A 200 -19.59 -5.47 15.39
N ARG A 201 -20.74 -5.21 16.02
CA ARG A 201 -21.90 -6.13 16.02
C ARG A 201 -22.50 -6.38 14.63
N PRO A 202 -22.59 -5.41 13.70
CA PRO A 202 -23.07 -5.67 12.34
C PRO A 202 -22.22 -6.71 11.60
N PHE A 203 -20.90 -6.69 11.78
CA PHE A 203 -20.01 -7.67 11.17
C PHE A 203 -20.22 -9.06 11.75
N ARG A 204 -20.25 -9.20 13.08
CA ARG A 204 -20.50 -10.49 13.76
C ARG A 204 -21.82 -11.11 13.30
N ARG A 205 -22.90 -10.35 13.28
CA ARG A 205 -24.22 -10.81 12.79
C ARG A 205 -24.18 -11.25 11.32
N ARG A 206 -23.51 -10.49 10.46
CA ARG A 206 -23.43 -10.81 9.02
C ARG A 206 -22.73 -12.13 8.75
N TYR A 207 -21.70 -12.45 9.53
CA TYR A 207 -20.88 -13.65 9.34
C TYR A 207 -21.15 -14.75 10.38
N ARG A 208 -22.19 -14.60 11.21
CA ARG A 208 -22.63 -15.59 12.21
C ARG A 208 -21.50 -15.95 13.18
N ILE A 209 -20.80 -14.95 13.68
CA ILE A 209 -19.76 -15.07 14.69
C ILE A 209 -20.38 -14.72 16.03
N ASP A 210 -20.30 -15.62 16.99
CA ASP A 210 -20.89 -15.44 18.31
C ASP A 210 -20.18 -14.34 19.11
N GLU A 211 -20.88 -13.74 20.09
CA GLU A 211 -20.31 -12.64 20.87
C GLU A 211 -19.10 -13.08 21.69
N ASP A 212 -19.09 -14.33 22.16
CA ASP A 212 -18.00 -14.93 22.93
C ASP A 212 -16.81 -15.39 22.08
N ASP A 213 -16.96 -15.46 20.75
CA ASP A 213 -15.87 -15.81 19.86
C ASP A 213 -14.80 -14.71 19.84
N LYS A 214 -13.53 -15.09 19.92
CA LYS A 214 -12.40 -14.20 19.69
C LYS A 214 -12.13 -14.09 18.19
N ILE A 215 -11.95 -12.88 17.66
CA ILE A 215 -11.70 -12.65 16.24
C ILE A 215 -10.23 -12.26 16.02
N VAL A 216 -9.52 -13.07 15.25
CA VAL A 216 -8.21 -12.77 14.66
C VAL A 216 -8.47 -12.32 13.21
N LEU A 217 -8.32 -11.02 12.96
CA LEU A 217 -8.65 -10.41 11.66
C LEU A 217 -7.42 -10.25 10.78
N TYR A 218 -7.55 -10.61 9.52
CA TYR A 218 -6.67 -10.22 8.43
C TYR A 218 -7.48 -9.46 7.38
N THR A 219 -6.93 -8.36 6.86
CA THR A 219 -7.48 -7.66 5.70
C THR A 219 -6.41 -7.43 4.64
N GLY A 220 -6.77 -7.66 3.39
CA GLY A 220 -5.87 -7.48 2.26
C GLY A 220 -6.07 -8.51 1.16
N ARG A 221 -5.37 -8.35 0.05
CA ARG A 221 -5.40 -9.34 -1.05
C ARG A 221 -4.92 -10.70 -0.55
N LEU A 222 -5.61 -11.76 -0.94
CA LEU A 222 -5.16 -13.12 -0.67
C LEU A 222 -4.13 -13.49 -1.73
N ALA A 223 -2.87 -13.21 -1.45
CA ALA A 223 -1.74 -13.41 -2.36
C ALA A 223 -0.57 -14.11 -1.63
N ASP A 224 0.32 -14.71 -2.40
CA ASP A 224 1.44 -15.49 -1.87
C ASP A 224 2.33 -14.74 -0.88
N ASN A 225 2.57 -13.44 -1.14
CA ASN A 225 3.45 -12.61 -0.31
C ASN A 225 2.77 -12.06 0.95
N LYS A 226 1.53 -12.48 1.25
CA LYS A 226 0.77 -12.01 2.42
C LYS A 226 0.87 -12.93 3.64
N GLY A 227 1.59 -14.04 3.52
CA GLY A 227 1.91 -14.91 4.66
C GLY A 227 0.71 -15.64 5.29
N LEU A 228 -0.41 -15.76 4.56
CA LEU A 228 -1.62 -16.41 5.08
C LEU A 228 -1.41 -17.89 5.43
N GLU A 229 -0.47 -18.56 4.78
CA GLU A 229 -0.12 -19.93 5.17
C GLU A 229 0.54 -20.00 6.54
N HIS A 230 1.35 -19.00 6.91
CA HIS A 230 1.94 -18.89 8.25
C HIS A 230 0.87 -18.62 9.32
N LEU A 231 -0.17 -17.83 8.97
CA LEU A 231 -1.29 -17.61 9.88
C LEU A 231 -2.09 -18.90 10.12
N ILE A 232 -2.29 -19.73 9.08
CA ILE A 232 -2.93 -21.04 9.23
C ILE A 232 -2.06 -21.96 10.11
N ASP A 233 -0.74 -21.98 9.91
CA ASP A 233 0.15 -22.79 10.76
C ASP A 233 0.14 -22.32 12.22
N ALA A 234 0.10 -21.01 12.45
CA ALA A 234 0.04 -20.43 13.79
C ALA A 234 -1.31 -20.68 14.49
N SER A 235 -2.40 -20.76 13.71
CA SER A 235 -3.75 -20.88 14.25
C SER A 235 -3.96 -22.14 15.10
N TYR A 236 -3.23 -23.22 14.79
CA TYR A 236 -3.31 -24.46 15.55
C TYR A 236 -3.04 -24.24 17.05
N LYS A 237 -1.93 -23.57 17.37
CA LYS A 237 -1.57 -23.26 18.75
C LYS A 237 -2.51 -22.24 19.40
N VAL A 238 -3.05 -21.31 18.61
CA VAL A 238 -4.02 -20.34 19.11
C VAL A 238 -5.34 -21.03 19.49
N VAL A 239 -5.86 -21.90 18.62
CA VAL A 239 -7.10 -22.65 18.87
C VAL A 239 -6.95 -23.63 20.04
N GLU A 240 -5.78 -24.25 20.20
CA GLU A 240 -5.49 -25.11 21.37
C GLU A 240 -5.69 -24.35 22.69
N LYS A 241 -5.30 -23.07 22.73
CA LYS A 241 -5.41 -22.23 23.94
C LYS A 241 -6.74 -21.48 24.05
N HIS A 242 -7.28 -21.06 22.92
CA HIS A 242 -8.53 -20.32 22.79
C HIS A 242 -9.47 -21.01 21.80
N PRO A 243 -10.20 -22.06 22.20
CA PRO A 243 -11.02 -22.86 21.29
C PRO A 243 -12.12 -22.06 20.55
N ASN A 244 -12.58 -20.95 21.14
CA ASN A 244 -13.60 -20.09 20.52
C ASN A 244 -12.97 -18.99 19.67
N THR A 245 -11.87 -19.27 18.94
CA THR A 245 -11.24 -18.29 18.05
C THR A 245 -11.69 -18.48 16.61
N LYS A 246 -12.06 -17.38 15.95
CA LYS A 246 -12.35 -17.29 14.53
C LYS A 246 -11.27 -16.47 13.81
N PHE A 247 -10.62 -17.06 12.83
CA PHE A 247 -9.71 -16.38 11.90
C PHE A 247 -10.52 -15.83 10.73
N VAL A 248 -10.69 -14.53 10.68
CA VAL A 248 -11.50 -13.85 9.68
C VAL A 248 -10.57 -13.25 8.62
N ILE A 249 -10.72 -13.73 7.39
CA ILE A 249 -9.90 -13.35 6.25
C ILE A 249 -10.72 -12.52 5.27
N VAL A 250 -10.46 -11.22 5.22
CA VAL A 250 -11.16 -10.26 4.38
C VAL A 250 -10.29 -9.89 3.17
N GLY A 251 -10.81 -10.06 1.96
CA GLY A 251 -10.14 -9.61 0.75
C GLY A 251 -10.37 -10.44 -0.48
N GLU A 252 -9.91 -9.93 -1.61
CA GLU A 252 -10.02 -10.57 -2.92
C GLU A 252 -8.98 -11.69 -3.08
N ASP A 253 -9.40 -12.81 -3.67
CA ASP A 253 -8.50 -13.92 -4.00
C ASP A 253 -7.62 -13.59 -5.22
N TRP A 254 -6.32 -13.69 -5.04
CA TRP A 254 -5.31 -13.58 -6.08
C TRP A 254 -4.67 -14.93 -6.41
N GLY A 255 -5.48 -16.00 -6.35
CA GLY A 255 -5.12 -17.35 -6.80
C GLY A 255 -4.62 -18.27 -5.69
N VAL A 256 -4.71 -17.89 -4.41
CA VAL A 256 -4.22 -18.71 -3.29
C VAL A 256 -5.34 -19.37 -2.47
N LEU A 257 -6.58 -18.92 -2.57
CA LEU A 257 -7.69 -19.34 -1.70
C LEU A 257 -7.91 -20.85 -1.71
N LYS A 258 -7.84 -21.49 -2.89
CA LYS A 258 -8.02 -22.95 -3.00
C LYS A 258 -6.96 -23.71 -2.20
N ARG A 259 -5.71 -23.25 -2.23
CA ARG A 259 -4.58 -23.86 -1.49
C ARG A 259 -4.74 -23.63 0.01
N LEU A 260 -5.14 -22.44 0.43
CA LEU A 260 -5.40 -22.11 1.84
C LEU A 260 -6.53 -22.99 2.41
N LYS A 261 -7.67 -23.10 1.72
CA LYS A 261 -8.78 -23.96 2.13
C LYS A 261 -8.38 -25.43 2.24
N LYS A 262 -7.58 -25.94 1.29
CA LYS A 262 -7.07 -27.31 1.35
C LYS A 262 -6.20 -27.54 2.60
N LYS A 263 -5.36 -26.55 2.95
CA LYS A 263 -4.50 -26.61 4.14
C LYS A 263 -5.32 -26.57 5.43
N ILE A 264 -6.34 -25.73 5.51
CA ILE A 264 -7.26 -25.61 6.65
C ILE A 264 -7.99 -26.93 6.87
N TRP A 265 -8.59 -27.50 5.81
CA TRP A 265 -9.29 -28.76 5.86
C TRP A 265 -8.39 -29.92 6.30
N ALA A 266 -7.17 -30.01 5.77
CA ALA A 266 -6.20 -31.05 6.13
C ALA A 266 -5.78 -31.01 7.63
N ASN A 267 -6.00 -29.89 8.29
CA ASN A 267 -5.69 -29.68 9.72
C ASN A 267 -6.94 -29.62 10.64
N ASN A 268 -8.14 -29.94 10.10
CA ASN A 268 -9.41 -29.88 10.83
C ASN A 268 -9.70 -28.50 11.46
N LEU A 269 -9.41 -27.42 10.75
CA LEU A 269 -9.58 -26.04 11.20
C LEU A 269 -10.74 -25.30 10.51
N ASP A 270 -11.60 -26.02 9.76
CA ASP A 270 -12.65 -25.41 8.92
C ASP A 270 -13.60 -24.53 9.73
N ASP A 271 -13.97 -24.96 10.93
CA ASP A 271 -14.88 -24.23 11.82
C ASP A 271 -14.25 -22.96 12.40
N HIS A 272 -12.93 -22.81 12.30
CA HIS A 272 -12.19 -21.66 12.81
C HIS A 272 -11.92 -20.59 11.77
N PHE A 273 -12.16 -20.83 10.47
CA PHE A 273 -11.84 -19.89 9.40
C PHE A 273 -13.07 -19.34 8.69
N VAL A 274 -13.17 -18.02 8.62
CA VAL A 274 -14.20 -17.30 7.87
C VAL A 274 -13.56 -16.50 6.75
N PHE A 275 -13.85 -16.86 5.50
CA PHE A 275 -13.45 -16.12 4.30
C PHE A 275 -14.62 -15.26 3.82
N THR A 276 -14.50 -13.95 3.91
CA THR A 276 -15.58 -13.03 3.51
C THR A 276 -15.57 -12.69 2.03
N GLY A 277 -14.42 -12.87 1.36
CA GLY A 277 -14.16 -12.22 0.08
C GLY A 277 -13.98 -10.71 0.23
N HIS A 278 -14.10 -9.99 -0.87
CA HIS A 278 -14.09 -8.52 -0.86
C HIS A 278 -15.38 -7.98 -0.23
N ILE A 279 -15.26 -7.03 0.68
CA ILE A 279 -16.39 -6.34 1.31
C ILE A 279 -16.56 -4.98 0.63
N GLU A 280 -17.65 -4.80 -0.13
CA GLU A 280 -17.95 -3.54 -0.84
C GLU A 280 -18.45 -2.43 0.10
N SER A 281 -19.21 -2.80 1.12
CA SER A 281 -19.73 -1.84 2.11
C SER A 281 -18.60 -1.37 3.03
N PHE A 282 -18.23 -0.09 2.94
CA PHE A 282 -17.20 0.49 3.78
C PHE A 282 -17.56 0.43 5.28
N ASP A 283 -18.84 0.62 5.63
CA ASP A 283 -19.30 0.50 7.03
C ASP A 283 -19.13 -0.92 7.56
N LEU A 284 -19.47 -1.93 6.76
CA LEU A 284 -19.25 -3.32 7.13
C LEU A 284 -17.76 -3.66 7.22
N PHE A 285 -16.93 -3.09 6.34
CA PHE A 285 -15.49 -3.24 6.38
C PHE A 285 -14.88 -2.64 7.67
N LYS A 286 -15.29 -1.43 8.04
CA LYS A 286 -14.89 -0.80 9.32
C LYS A 286 -15.36 -1.62 10.52
N SER A 287 -16.58 -2.16 10.46
CA SER A 287 -17.15 -3.03 11.49
C SER A 287 -16.33 -4.31 11.71
N ALA A 288 -15.59 -4.80 10.69
CA ALA A 288 -14.69 -5.95 10.83
C ALA A 288 -13.55 -5.64 11.80
N TYR A 289 -12.90 -4.48 11.66
CA TYR A 289 -11.83 -4.07 12.57
C TYR A 289 -12.36 -3.86 14.00
N ALA A 290 -13.51 -3.21 14.14
CA ALA A 290 -14.12 -2.97 15.44
C ALA A 290 -14.59 -4.26 16.14
N ALA A 291 -14.91 -5.30 15.37
CA ALA A 291 -15.26 -6.62 15.91
C ALA A 291 -14.04 -7.45 16.33
N ALA A 292 -12.84 -7.12 15.86
CA ALA A 292 -11.64 -7.91 16.02
C ALA A 292 -10.99 -7.71 17.40
N ASN A 293 -10.54 -8.81 18.01
CA ASN A 293 -9.71 -8.78 19.21
C ASN A 293 -8.24 -8.54 18.88
N VAL A 294 -7.80 -8.97 17.68
CA VAL A 294 -6.47 -8.72 17.17
C VAL A 294 -6.48 -8.65 15.63
N PHE A 295 -5.78 -7.69 15.08
CA PHE A 295 -5.46 -7.58 13.67
C PHE A 295 -4.10 -8.20 13.39
N VAL A 296 -3.98 -9.07 12.39
CA VAL A 296 -2.74 -9.77 12.05
C VAL A 296 -2.30 -9.44 10.62
N LEU A 297 -1.05 -8.98 10.46
CA LEU A 297 -0.43 -8.73 9.16
C LEU A 297 0.87 -9.54 9.02
N PRO A 298 0.80 -10.82 8.56
CA PRO A 298 1.96 -11.71 8.48
C PRO A 298 2.69 -11.63 7.15
N SER A 299 2.73 -10.47 6.52
CA SER A 299 3.27 -10.27 5.16
C SER A 299 4.77 -10.55 5.05
N GLU A 300 5.20 -11.05 3.89
CA GLU A 300 6.61 -11.19 3.52
C GLU A 300 7.28 -9.84 3.26
N TRP A 301 6.49 -8.88 2.79
CA TRP A 301 6.92 -7.50 2.54
C TRP A 301 5.74 -6.53 2.52
N GLU A 302 5.96 -5.37 3.12
CA GLU A 302 5.09 -4.19 3.03
C GLU A 302 5.93 -2.93 2.93
N ALA A 303 5.64 -2.07 1.96
CA ALA A 303 6.29 -0.76 1.91
C ALA A 303 5.82 0.15 3.07
N PHE A 304 4.54 0.02 3.46
CA PHE A 304 3.93 0.81 4.53
C PHE A 304 2.89 0.02 5.32
N GLY A 305 1.86 -0.53 4.65
CA GLY A 305 0.75 -1.24 5.29
C GLY A 305 -0.38 -0.32 5.76
N ILE A 306 -1.15 0.30 4.84
CA ILE A 306 -2.29 1.19 5.20
C ILE A 306 -3.28 0.49 6.14
N VAL A 307 -3.49 -0.81 6.00
CA VAL A 307 -4.34 -1.63 6.87
C VAL A 307 -3.94 -1.58 8.35
N LEU A 308 -2.67 -1.25 8.65
CA LEU A 308 -2.21 -1.01 10.03
C LEU A 308 -2.80 0.29 10.59
N LEU A 309 -2.91 1.33 9.75
CA LEU A 309 -3.56 2.58 10.16
C LEU A 309 -5.05 2.36 10.42
N GLU A 310 -5.69 1.51 9.61
CA GLU A 310 -7.10 1.14 9.77
C GLU A 310 -7.32 0.42 11.12
N ALA A 311 -6.45 -0.55 11.46
CA ALA A 311 -6.48 -1.23 12.75
C ALA A 311 -6.25 -0.25 13.92
N MET A 312 -5.22 0.61 13.84
CA MET A 312 -4.95 1.62 14.87
C MET A 312 -6.09 2.63 15.00
N ALA A 313 -6.71 3.06 13.89
CA ALA A 313 -7.84 3.98 13.90
C ALA A 313 -9.07 3.40 14.62
N CYS A 314 -9.28 2.08 14.52
CA CYS A 314 -10.31 1.35 15.28
C CYS A 314 -9.92 1.04 16.73
N GLY A 315 -8.66 1.23 17.10
CA GLY A 315 -8.16 0.78 18.40
C GLY A 315 -8.04 -0.75 18.48
N THR A 316 -7.81 -1.43 17.36
CA THR A 316 -7.63 -2.88 17.32
C THR A 316 -6.16 -3.21 17.56
N PRO A 317 -5.84 -4.10 18.53
CA PRO A 317 -4.48 -4.58 18.77
C PRO A 317 -3.84 -5.18 17.52
N ILE A 318 -2.52 -5.04 17.39
CA ILE A 318 -1.79 -5.45 16.18
C ILE A 318 -0.73 -6.48 16.48
N VAL A 319 -0.70 -7.54 15.66
CA VAL A 319 0.43 -8.47 15.51
C VAL A 319 0.89 -8.44 14.06
N ALA A 320 2.15 -8.08 13.80
CA ALA A 320 2.64 -7.93 12.44
C ALA A 320 4.08 -8.43 12.26
N SER A 321 4.45 -8.77 11.03
CA SER A 321 5.81 -9.22 10.70
C SER A 321 6.81 -8.06 10.71
N ASP A 322 8.06 -8.35 11.07
CA ASP A 322 9.20 -7.43 11.05
C ASP A 322 9.75 -7.29 9.63
N VAL A 323 9.01 -6.64 8.74
CA VAL A 323 9.41 -6.47 7.33
C VAL A 323 9.08 -5.07 6.80
N GLY A 324 9.94 -4.57 5.93
CA GLY A 324 9.72 -3.32 5.20
C GLY A 324 9.41 -2.13 6.11
N GLY A 325 8.28 -1.48 5.86
CA GLY A 325 7.83 -0.32 6.62
C GLY A 325 7.01 -0.63 7.87
N ILE A 326 6.64 -1.90 8.11
CA ILE A 326 5.78 -2.27 9.25
C ILE A 326 6.33 -1.77 10.59
N PRO A 327 7.64 -1.99 10.93
CA PRO A 327 8.19 -1.50 12.18
C PRO A 327 8.14 0.03 12.34
N ASN A 328 8.29 0.77 11.25
CA ASN A 328 8.19 2.24 11.28
C ASN A 328 6.76 2.71 11.58
N VAL A 329 5.75 2.03 11.04
CA VAL A 329 4.35 2.38 11.23
C VAL A 329 3.87 1.96 12.62
N VAL A 330 4.10 0.71 13.01
CA VAL A 330 3.60 0.14 14.25
C VAL A 330 4.39 0.64 15.48
N GLY A 331 5.73 0.63 15.41
CA GLY A 331 6.58 0.99 16.54
C GLY A 331 6.35 0.06 17.75
N ASP A 332 6.20 0.66 18.93
CA ASP A 332 5.94 -0.03 20.20
C ASP A 332 4.46 -0.32 20.51
N ILE A 333 3.57 0.08 19.58
CA ILE A 333 2.12 -0.04 19.75
C ILE A 333 1.64 -1.47 19.52
N GLY A 334 2.25 -2.20 18.56
CA GLY A 334 1.89 -3.59 18.27
C GLY A 334 3.00 -4.58 18.64
N ARG A 335 2.69 -5.85 18.43
CA ARG A 335 3.65 -6.94 18.62
C ARG A 335 4.24 -7.32 17.28
N ILE A 336 5.56 -7.30 17.19
CA ILE A 336 6.30 -7.60 15.96
C ILE A 336 6.94 -8.98 16.08
N PHE A 337 6.88 -9.78 15.01
CA PHE A 337 7.55 -11.08 14.91
C PHE A 337 8.35 -11.18 13.62
N LYS A 338 9.42 -11.97 13.64
CA LYS A 338 10.24 -12.22 12.45
C LYS A 338 9.42 -13.03 11.42
N TYR A 339 9.37 -12.57 10.17
CA TYR A 339 8.66 -13.30 9.12
C TYR A 339 9.10 -14.77 9.03
N GLY A 340 8.14 -15.68 9.01
CA GLY A 340 8.36 -17.12 9.02
C GLY A 340 8.54 -17.75 10.41
N ASP A 341 8.59 -16.97 11.48
CA ASP A 341 8.61 -17.47 12.86
C ASP A 341 7.18 -17.76 13.32
N ILE A 342 6.70 -18.96 13.00
CA ILE A 342 5.34 -19.41 13.31
C ILE A 342 5.09 -19.48 14.84
N PRO A 343 6.03 -20.00 15.66
CA PRO A 343 5.88 -20.00 17.12
C PRO A 343 5.71 -18.59 17.70
N ALA A 344 6.50 -17.60 17.23
CA ALA A 344 6.38 -16.23 17.69
C ALA A 344 5.07 -15.57 17.22
N LEU A 345 4.62 -15.83 15.99
CA LEU A 345 3.32 -15.37 15.51
C LEU A 345 2.19 -15.90 16.38
N ALA A 346 2.16 -17.20 16.63
CA ALA A 346 1.14 -17.82 17.48
C ALA A 346 1.20 -17.29 18.91
N GLY A 347 2.40 -17.19 19.49
CA GLY A 347 2.62 -16.66 20.83
C GLY A 347 2.13 -15.22 20.97
N ASN A 348 2.46 -14.35 20.02
CA ASN A 348 2.01 -12.96 20.03
C ASN A 348 0.49 -12.83 19.94
N ILE A 349 -0.19 -13.66 19.12
CA ILE A 349 -1.66 -13.67 19.06
C ILE A 349 -2.25 -14.08 20.40
N VAL A 350 -1.75 -15.17 20.98
CA VAL A 350 -2.19 -15.66 22.30
C VAL A 350 -1.98 -14.60 23.37
N ASP A 351 -0.81 -13.98 23.42
CA ASP A 351 -0.49 -12.93 24.38
C ASP A 351 -1.43 -11.72 24.29
N VAL A 352 -1.85 -11.34 23.06
CA VAL A 352 -2.87 -10.29 22.85
C VAL A 352 -4.21 -10.72 23.44
N LEU A 353 -4.63 -11.96 23.19
CA LEU A 353 -5.90 -12.48 23.66
C LEU A 353 -5.93 -12.69 25.18
N ASP A 354 -4.78 -12.93 25.83
CA ASP A 354 -4.63 -13.13 27.27
C ASP A 354 -4.51 -11.79 28.06
N ASN A 355 -4.06 -10.69 27.42
CA ASN A 355 -3.69 -9.44 28.10
C ASN A 355 -4.50 -8.22 27.60
N GLU A 356 -5.81 -8.29 27.65
CA GLU A 356 -6.73 -7.29 27.08
C GLU A 356 -6.50 -5.85 27.59
N GLU A 357 -6.14 -5.67 28.88
CA GLU A 357 -5.93 -4.34 29.46
C GLU A 357 -4.68 -3.65 28.91
N LEU A 358 -3.55 -4.37 28.85
CA LEU A 358 -2.32 -3.86 28.24
C LEU A 358 -2.51 -3.52 26.77
N GLU A 359 -3.24 -4.35 26.04
CA GLU A 359 -3.50 -4.11 24.63
C GLU A 359 -4.47 -2.94 24.40
N ARG A 360 -5.38 -2.67 25.36
CA ARG A 360 -6.21 -1.46 25.34
C ARG A 360 -5.39 -0.19 25.46
N GLU A 361 -4.40 -0.13 26.35
CA GLU A 361 -3.49 1.01 26.46
C GLU A 361 -2.70 1.23 25.16
N ARG A 362 -2.16 0.17 24.58
CA ARG A 362 -1.47 0.22 23.28
C ARG A 362 -2.38 0.74 22.17
N SER A 363 -3.62 0.27 22.13
CA SER A 363 -4.62 0.67 21.13
C SER A 363 -4.96 2.16 21.23
N VAL A 364 -5.10 2.70 22.45
CA VAL A 364 -5.33 4.14 22.66
C VAL A 364 -4.14 4.96 22.14
N ARG A 365 -2.90 4.54 22.44
CA ARG A 365 -1.69 5.20 21.92
C ARG A 365 -1.61 5.07 20.39
N GLY A 366 -2.00 3.91 19.83
CA GLY A 366 -2.05 3.68 18.39
C GLY A 366 -2.99 4.64 17.67
N ARG A 367 -4.21 4.78 18.18
CA ARG A 367 -5.17 5.73 17.63
C ARG A 367 -4.69 7.18 17.72
N ALA A 368 -4.09 7.58 18.86
CA ALA A 368 -3.51 8.92 19.01
C ALA A 368 -2.37 9.16 18.00
N LYS A 369 -1.51 8.17 17.76
CA LYS A 369 -0.45 8.25 16.76
C LYS A 369 -1.02 8.46 15.34
N VAL A 370 -2.09 7.73 14.98
CA VAL A 370 -2.74 7.92 13.67
C VAL A 370 -3.28 9.34 13.50
N ILE A 371 -3.95 9.86 14.53
CA ILE A 371 -4.51 11.22 14.50
C ILE A 371 -3.42 12.28 14.32
N ASN A 372 -2.28 12.11 14.98
CA ASN A 372 -1.22 13.10 15.00
C ASN A 372 -0.27 13.01 13.79
N GLU A 373 -0.03 11.81 13.25
CA GLU A 373 1.06 11.58 12.29
C GLU A 373 0.60 11.11 10.91
N PHE A 374 -0.57 10.47 10.83
CA PHE A 374 -0.97 9.71 9.63
C PHE A 374 -2.31 10.13 9.04
N THR A 375 -2.70 11.40 9.16
CA THR A 375 -3.87 11.89 8.43
C THR A 375 -3.49 12.32 7.02
N TRP A 376 -4.38 12.10 6.04
CA TRP A 376 -4.15 12.61 4.69
C TRP A 376 -4.00 14.12 4.63
N SER A 377 -4.60 14.87 5.56
CA SER A 377 -4.41 16.31 5.63
C SER A 377 -2.95 16.67 5.92
N ALA A 378 -2.35 16.06 6.96
CA ALA A 378 -0.95 16.26 7.31
C ALA A 378 0.01 15.84 6.19
N VAL A 379 -0.32 14.74 5.49
CA VAL A 379 0.45 14.28 4.31
C VAL A 379 0.44 15.34 3.20
N VAL A 380 -0.72 15.93 2.92
CA VAL A 380 -0.85 16.95 1.86
C VAL A 380 -0.20 18.27 2.28
N ASP A 381 -0.30 18.68 3.55
CA ASP A 381 0.45 19.85 4.09
C ASP A 381 1.95 19.69 3.78
N ARG A 382 2.48 18.53 4.08
CA ARG A 382 3.90 18.21 3.80
C ARG A 382 4.23 18.19 2.32
N LEU A 383 3.32 17.71 1.48
CA LEU A 383 3.51 17.70 0.02
C LEU A 383 3.53 19.12 -0.54
N GLU A 384 2.64 20.01 -0.09
CA GLU A 384 2.61 21.43 -0.53
C GLU A 384 3.89 22.17 -0.13
N GLU A 385 4.40 21.97 1.09
CA GLU A 385 5.69 22.50 1.51
C GLU A 385 6.84 22.07 0.57
N ILE A 386 6.87 20.76 0.23
CA ILE A 386 7.90 20.21 -0.64
C ILE A 386 7.74 20.77 -2.06
N TYR A 387 6.53 20.77 -2.61
CA TYR A 387 6.27 21.28 -3.96
C TYR A 387 6.63 22.77 -4.08
N GLY A 388 6.23 23.60 -3.10
CA GLY A 388 6.62 25.01 -3.06
C GLY A 388 8.14 25.18 -3.02
N SER A 389 8.82 24.46 -2.13
CA SER A 389 10.28 24.57 -1.99
C SER A 389 11.08 24.20 -3.24
N ILE A 390 10.56 23.32 -4.11
CA ILE A 390 11.25 22.92 -5.34
C ILE A 390 10.80 23.73 -6.56
N ALA A 391 9.59 24.28 -6.55
CA ALA A 391 9.09 25.15 -7.63
C ALA A 391 9.76 26.52 -7.57
N ASP A 392 10.00 27.07 -6.39
CA ASP A 392 10.65 28.38 -6.19
C ASP A 392 12.13 28.40 -6.58
N VAL A 393 12.78 27.24 -6.66
CA VAL A 393 14.22 27.10 -7.00
C VAL A 393 14.42 26.87 -8.51
N SER A 394 13.35 26.60 -9.26
CA SER A 394 13.39 26.31 -10.70
C SER A 394 13.12 27.54 -11.54
#